data_ddacd1d433bc5440057dbbce2e9490db
#
_entry.id   ddacd1d433bc5440057dbbce2e9490db
#
_cell.length_a   1.000
_cell.length_b   1.000
_cell.length_c   1.000
_cell.angle_alpha   90.00
_cell.angle_beta   90.00
_cell.angle_gamma   90.00
#
_symmetry.space_group_name_H-M   'P 1'
#
loop_
_entity.id
_entity.type
_entity.pdbx_description
1 polymer ?
#
loop_
_entity_poly.entity_id
_entity_poly.type
_entity_poly.pdbx_seq_one_letter_code
_entity_poly.pdbx_strand_id
1 'polypeptide(L)'
;MASATISVIIPLYNKEREIGDTLRSVLAQTLPPAEIVVVDDGSTDRSAEIVRGIRSPLVKLVTQPNAGECAARNRAIAESTGDYIALLDADDTWEPGFLEEIAAMIAEFPGCGVYSTAFNIVSHDGRFPAR
;
A
#
# COMPACT_ATOMS: atom_id res chain seq x y z
N MET A 1 22.89 -6.53 -11.91
CA MET A 1 21.98 -7.32 -11.06
C MET A 1 20.61 -6.67 -11.06
N ALA A 2 19.57 -7.47 -11.18
CA ALA A 2 18.21 -6.95 -11.08
C ALA A 2 17.94 -6.40 -9.67
N SER A 3 17.32 -5.22 -9.59
CA SER A 3 16.86 -4.68 -8.33
C SER A 3 15.72 -5.55 -7.77
N ALA A 4 15.60 -5.62 -6.44
CA ALA A 4 14.50 -6.31 -5.79
C ALA A 4 13.15 -5.68 -6.19
N THR A 5 12.17 -6.50 -6.48
CA THR A 5 10.83 -6.05 -6.81
C THR A 5 9.96 -5.96 -5.56
N ILE A 6 9.16 -4.91 -5.46
CA ILE A 6 8.29 -4.66 -4.31
C ILE A 6 6.84 -4.68 -4.76
N SER A 7 6.04 -5.55 -4.15
CA SER A 7 4.59 -5.55 -4.27
C SER A 7 3.99 -4.76 -3.11
N VAL A 8 3.19 -3.75 -3.41
CA VAL A 8 2.44 -3.01 -2.38
C VAL A 8 1.11 -3.71 -2.18
N ILE A 9 0.76 -4.01 -0.92
CA ILE A 9 -0.52 -4.61 -0.59
C ILE A 9 -1.35 -3.67 0.28
N ILE A 10 -2.63 -3.53 -0.07
CA ILE A 10 -3.56 -2.62 0.59
C ILE A 10 -4.86 -3.36 0.89
N PRO A 11 -5.11 -3.75 2.15
CA PRO A 11 -6.43 -4.23 2.55
C PRO A 11 -7.40 -3.05 2.58
N LEU A 12 -8.57 -3.21 1.96
CA LEU A 12 -9.55 -2.14 1.79
C LEU A 12 -10.90 -2.55 2.38
N TYR A 13 -11.42 -1.75 3.30
CA TYR A 13 -12.79 -1.87 3.79
C TYR A 13 -13.35 -0.51 4.18
N ASN A 14 -14.36 -0.04 3.44
CA ASN A 14 -15.07 1.21 3.73
C ASN A 14 -14.14 2.42 3.96
N LYS A 15 -13.28 2.72 2.99
CA LYS A 15 -12.34 3.85 2.99
C LYS A 15 -12.52 4.74 1.74
N GLU A 16 -13.76 4.98 1.34
CA GLU A 16 -14.05 5.77 0.13
C GLU A 16 -13.44 7.18 0.15
N ARG A 17 -13.25 7.76 1.34
CA ARG A 17 -12.67 9.11 1.47
C ARG A 17 -11.15 9.12 1.35
N GLU A 18 -10.48 8.03 1.70
CA GLU A 18 -9.04 7.98 1.85
C GLU A 18 -8.33 7.18 0.73
N ILE A 19 -8.96 6.13 0.21
CA ILE A 19 -8.30 5.18 -0.71
C ILE A 19 -7.72 5.86 -1.96
N GLY A 20 -8.38 6.90 -2.47
CA GLY A 20 -7.88 7.63 -3.63
C GLY A 20 -6.53 8.30 -3.35
N ASP A 21 -6.39 8.96 -2.21
CA ASP A 21 -5.15 9.62 -1.80
C ASP A 21 -4.05 8.58 -1.50
N THR A 22 -4.42 7.48 -0.86
CA THR A 22 -3.51 6.36 -0.60
C THR A 22 -2.91 5.83 -1.90
N LEU A 23 -3.73 5.52 -2.90
CA LEU A 23 -3.25 5.03 -4.20
C LEU A 23 -2.42 6.07 -4.96
N ARG A 24 -2.81 7.33 -4.92
CA ARG A 24 -2.02 8.40 -5.55
C ARG A 24 -0.64 8.53 -4.93
N SER A 25 -0.51 8.36 -3.62
CA SER A 25 0.79 8.42 -2.93
C SER A 25 1.71 7.27 -3.35
N VAL A 26 1.16 6.10 -3.66
CA VAL A 26 1.95 4.96 -4.17
C VAL A 26 2.35 5.17 -5.63
N LEU A 27 1.43 5.66 -6.45
CA LEU A 27 1.70 5.92 -7.87
C LEU A 27 2.65 7.10 -8.09
N ALA A 28 2.80 7.99 -7.11
CA ALA A 28 3.72 9.13 -7.14
C ALA A 28 5.11 8.80 -6.57
N GLN A 29 5.39 7.55 -6.21
CA GLN A 29 6.71 7.16 -5.70
C GLN A 29 7.81 7.39 -6.73
N THR A 30 8.97 7.87 -6.28
CA THR A 30 10.16 8.06 -7.14
C THR A 30 10.68 6.72 -7.67
N LEU A 31 10.55 5.66 -6.88
CA LEU A 31 10.76 4.29 -7.33
C LEU A 31 9.39 3.59 -7.43
N PRO A 32 8.90 3.28 -8.63
CA PRO A 32 7.62 2.60 -8.78
C PRO A 32 7.63 1.20 -8.19
N PRO A 33 6.53 0.75 -7.56
CA PRO A 33 6.39 -0.66 -7.18
C PRO A 33 6.23 -1.54 -8.43
N ALA A 34 6.46 -2.85 -8.27
CA ALA A 34 6.17 -3.81 -9.32
C ALA A 34 4.66 -3.97 -9.57
N GLU A 35 3.88 -3.90 -8.52
CA GLU A 35 2.42 -3.98 -8.56
C GLU A 35 1.81 -3.40 -7.28
N ILE A 36 0.53 -3.08 -7.33
CA ILE A 36 -0.27 -2.65 -6.19
C ILE A 36 -1.47 -3.58 -6.11
N VAL A 37 -1.52 -4.43 -5.10
CA VAL A 37 -2.62 -5.37 -4.88
C VAL A 37 -3.56 -4.81 -3.83
N VAL A 38 -4.74 -4.40 -4.26
CA VAL A 38 -5.80 -3.93 -3.37
C VAL A 38 -6.81 -5.05 -3.19
N VAL A 39 -7.06 -5.46 -1.97
CA VAL A 39 -8.10 -6.44 -1.65
C VAL A 39 -9.26 -5.74 -0.97
N ASP A 40 -10.36 -5.63 -1.69
CA ASP A 40 -11.62 -5.09 -1.16
C ASP A 40 -12.34 -6.19 -0.38
N ASP A 41 -12.37 -6.02 0.93
CA ASP A 41 -12.94 -6.97 1.88
C ASP A 41 -14.45 -6.75 2.08
N GLY A 42 -15.17 -6.67 0.98
CA GLY A 42 -16.63 -6.53 1.02
C GLY A 42 -17.11 -5.13 1.39
N SER A 43 -16.44 -4.07 0.94
CA SER A 43 -16.88 -2.69 1.19
C SER A 43 -18.33 -2.46 0.77
N THR A 44 -19.06 -1.73 1.59
CA THR A 44 -20.46 -1.33 1.33
C THR A 44 -20.60 0.10 0.83
N ASP A 45 -19.48 0.83 0.77
CA ASP A 45 -19.39 2.19 0.24
C ASP A 45 -18.83 2.20 -1.20
N ARG A 46 -18.32 3.34 -1.66
CA ARG A 46 -17.78 3.53 -3.01
C ARG A 46 -16.29 3.17 -3.13
N SER A 47 -15.71 2.53 -2.13
CA SER A 47 -14.27 2.23 -2.11
C SER A 47 -13.79 1.46 -3.36
N ALA A 48 -14.45 0.36 -3.69
CA ALA A 48 -14.09 -0.45 -4.86
C ALA A 48 -14.27 0.31 -6.18
N GLU A 49 -15.32 1.12 -6.29
CA GLU A 49 -15.56 1.96 -7.45
C GLU A 49 -14.43 2.98 -7.67
N ILE A 50 -13.96 3.59 -6.59
CA ILE A 50 -12.84 4.55 -6.65
C ILE A 50 -11.57 3.86 -7.14
N VAL A 51 -11.27 2.67 -6.65
CA VAL A 51 -10.10 1.90 -7.10
C VAL A 51 -10.21 1.57 -8.59
N ARG A 52 -11.38 1.15 -9.07
CA ARG A 52 -11.61 0.86 -10.50
C ARG A 52 -11.45 2.10 -11.38
N GLY A 53 -11.68 3.29 -10.83
CA GLY A 53 -11.47 4.56 -11.53
C GLY A 53 -10.01 4.96 -11.68
N ILE A 54 -9.09 4.35 -10.96
CA ILE A 54 -7.65 4.58 -11.08
C ILE A 54 -7.13 3.84 -12.31
N ARG A 55 -6.71 4.61 -13.31
CA ARG A 55 -6.19 4.05 -14.57
C ARG A 55 -4.69 3.85 -14.47
N SER A 56 -4.28 2.71 -13.94
CA SER A 56 -2.88 2.31 -13.91
C SER A 56 -2.77 0.79 -14.07
N PRO A 57 -1.87 0.29 -14.94
CA PRO A 57 -1.67 -1.14 -15.10
C PRO A 57 -1.03 -1.78 -13.86
N LEU A 58 -0.50 -0.98 -12.94
CA LEU A 58 0.10 -1.49 -11.70
C LEU A 58 -0.96 -1.89 -10.65
N VAL A 59 -2.17 -1.32 -10.73
CA VAL A 59 -3.22 -1.55 -9.75
C VAL A 59 -4.04 -2.79 -10.10
N LYS A 60 -4.04 -3.75 -9.19
CA LYS A 60 -4.85 -4.97 -9.26
C LYS A 60 -5.86 -4.94 -8.12
N LEU A 61 -7.14 -4.97 -8.45
CA LEU A 61 -8.23 -5.05 -7.48
C LEU A 61 -8.73 -6.49 -7.38
N VAL A 62 -8.72 -7.02 -6.17
CA VAL A 62 -9.32 -8.30 -5.82
C VAL A 62 -10.47 -8.04 -4.86
N THR A 63 -11.62 -8.65 -5.09
CA THR A 63 -12.78 -8.51 -4.21
C THR A 63 -13.07 -9.84 -3.50
N GLN A 64 -13.47 -9.77 -2.25
CA GLN A 64 -13.86 -10.93 -1.47
C GLN A 64 -15.02 -10.58 -0.52
N PRO A 65 -15.80 -11.58 -0.07
CA PRO A 65 -16.74 -11.36 1.03
C PRO A 65 -16.00 -10.90 2.27
N ASN A 66 -16.62 -10.04 3.08
CA ASN A 66 -16.00 -9.53 4.29
C ASN A 66 -15.53 -10.67 5.21
N ALA A 67 -14.24 -10.71 5.47
CA ALA A 67 -13.59 -11.74 6.29
C ALA A 67 -12.59 -11.16 7.29
N GLY A 68 -12.46 -9.83 7.35
CA GLY A 68 -11.58 -9.11 8.25
C GLY A 68 -10.26 -8.68 7.61
N GLU A 69 -9.60 -7.75 8.25
CA GLU A 69 -8.37 -7.12 7.76
C GLU A 69 -7.23 -8.13 7.57
N CYS A 70 -7.07 -9.06 8.50
CA CYS A 70 -6.03 -10.09 8.40
C CYS A 70 -6.24 -11.01 7.21
N ALA A 71 -7.50 -11.41 6.94
CA ALA A 71 -7.85 -12.23 5.78
C ALA A 71 -7.58 -11.47 4.48
N ALA A 72 -7.94 -10.20 4.41
CA ALA A 72 -7.67 -9.35 3.25
C ALA A 72 -6.17 -9.17 3.00
N ARG A 73 -5.40 -8.94 4.05
CA ARG A 73 -3.94 -8.84 3.98
C ARG A 73 -3.30 -10.13 3.48
N ASN A 74 -3.71 -11.28 4.03
CA ASN A 74 -3.24 -12.59 3.59
C ASN A 74 -3.60 -12.88 2.13
N ARG A 75 -4.80 -12.49 1.71
CA ARG A 75 -5.23 -12.62 0.31
C ARG A 75 -4.34 -11.77 -0.60
N ALA A 76 -4.05 -10.53 -0.22
CA ALA A 76 -3.17 -9.64 -0.99
C ALA A 76 -1.76 -10.22 -1.12
N ILE A 77 -1.22 -10.79 -0.05
CA ILE A 77 0.08 -11.46 -0.07
C ILE A 77 0.06 -12.64 -1.05
N ALA A 78 -0.98 -13.48 -1.00
CA ALA A 78 -1.12 -14.63 -1.89
C ALA A 78 -1.21 -14.24 -3.36
N GLU A 79 -1.80 -13.08 -3.66
CA GLU A 79 -1.95 -12.55 -5.02
C GLU A 79 -0.71 -11.79 -5.53
N SER A 80 0.25 -11.49 -4.67
CA SER A 80 1.43 -10.70 -4.99
C SER A 80 2.56 -11.55 -5.56
N THR A 81 3.40 -10.94 -6.39
CA THR A 81 4.49 -11.62 -7.12
C THR A 81 5.87 -11.06 -6.85
N GLY A 82 5.99 -9.93 -6.14
CA GLY A 82 7.27 -9.29 -5.85
C GLY A 82 8.14 -10.06 -4.87
N ASP A 83 9.42 -9.73 -4.87
CA ASP A 83 10.39 -10.31 -3.92
C ASP A 83 10.12 -9.86 -2.48
N TYR A 84 9.59 -8.66 -2.32
CA TYR A 84 9.24 -8.03 -1.05
C TYR A 84 7.80 -7.56 -1.06
N ILE A 85 7.20 -7.55 0.12
CA ILE A 85 5.85 -7.05 0.37
C ILE A 85 5.96 -5.74 1.15
N ALA A 86 5.35 -4.67 0.64
CA ALA A 86 5.17 -3.43 1.38
C ALA A 86 3.72 -3.32 1.84
N LEU A 87 3.53 -3.20 3.14
CA LEU A 87 2.22 -3.09 3.78
C LEU A 87 1.79 -1.64 3.84
N LEU A 88 0.59 -1.34 3.36
CA LEU A 88 0.01 0.01 3.43
C LEU A 88 -1.48 -0.07 3.77
N ASP A 89 -1.89 0.62 4.80
CA ASP A 89 -3.31 0.73 5.14
C ASP A 89 -4.04 1.69 4.18
N ALA A 90 -5.32 1.42 3.93
CA ALA A 90 -6.12 2.15 2.93
C ALA A 90 -6.42 3.61 3.30
N ASP A 91 -6.03 4.06 4.48
CA ASP A 91 -6.17 5.41 5.00
C ASP A 91 -4.83 6.10 5.31
N ASP A 92 -3.73 5.47 4.94
CA ASP A 92 -2.39 6.05 5.07
C ASP A 92 -1.82 6.50 3.72
N THR A 93 -0.81 7.35 3.76
CA THR A 93 -0.09 7.82 2.58
C THR A 93 1.41 7.73 2.80
N TRP A 94 2.17 7.57 1.72
CA TRP A 94 3.62 7.58 1.74
C TRP A 94 4.20 8.87 1.18
N GLU A 95 5.33 9.30 1.74
CA GLU A 95 6.16 10.32 1.12
C GLU A 95 6.73 9.80 -0.22
N PRO A 96 7.01 10.69 -1.20
CA PRO A 96 7.43 10.27 -2.55
C PRO A 96 8.67 9.38 -2.62
N GLY A 97 9.58 9.50 -1.66
CA GLY A 97 10.83 8.74 -1.60
C GLY A 97 10.78 7.46 -0.79
N PHE A 98 9.61 7.05 -0.27
CA PHE A 98 9.51 5.92 0.66
C PHE A 98 10.05 4.61 0.07
N LEU A 99 9.59 4.20 -1.10
CA LEU A 99 10.03 2.94 -1.72
C LEU A 99 11.50 2.98 -2.14
N GLU A 100 11.99 4.13 -2.56
CA GLU A 100 13.41 4.33 -2.88
C GLU A 100 14.29 4.14 -1.64
N GLU A 101 13.88 4.68 -0.50
CA GLU A 101 14.57 4.51 0.78
C GLU A 101 14.55 3.05 1.23
N ILE A 102 13.42 2.36 1.11
CA ILE A 102 13.30 0.94 1.42
C ILE A 102 14.23 0.10 0.52
N ALA A 103 14.25 0.39 -0.78
CA ALA A 103 15.12 -0.32 -1.71
C ALA A 103 16.61 -0.09 -1.39
N ALA A 104 16.98 1.11 -0.95
CA ALA A 104 18.34 1.41 -0.51
C ALA A 104 18.71 0.62 0.74
N MET A 105 17.81 0.50 1.72
CA MET A 105 18.03 -0.32 2.91
C MET A 105 18.18 -1.81 2.57
N ILE A 106 17.39 -2.32 1.65
CA ILE A 106 17.49 -3.71 1.18
C ILE A 106 18.88 -3.96 0.57
N ALA A 107 19.38 -3.03 -0.23
CA ALA A 107 20.70 -3.14 -0.87
C ALA A 107 21.84 -3.05 0.15
N GLU A 108 21.72 -2.18 1.15
CA GLU A 108 22.76 -1.96 2.18
C GLU A 108 22.78 -3.07 3.22
N PHE A 109 21.62 -3.58 3.61
CA PHE A 109 21.47 -4.60 4.65
C PHE A 109 20.73 -5.84 4.11
N PRO A 110 21.31 -6.57 3.16
CA PRO A 110 20.64 -7.74 2.61
C PRO A 110 20.45 -8.83 3.66
N GLY A 111 19.36 -9.56 3.56
CA GLY A 111 19.05 -10.67 4.45
C GLY A 111 18.28 -10.31 5.72
N CYS A 112 17.91 -9.04 5.90
CA CYS A 112 16.95 -8.67 6.94
C CYS A 112 15.54 -9.15 6.54
N GLY A 113 14.77 -9.58 7.55
CA GLY A 113 13.39 -10.04 7.33
C GLY A 113 12.38 -8.89 7.25
N VAL A 114 12.71 -7.71 7.80
CA VAL A 114 11.82 -6.54 7.85
C VAL A 114 12.63 -5.27 7.72
N TYR A 115 12.11 -4.33 6.93
CA TYR A 115 12.62 -2.96 6.80
C TYR A 115 11.49 -2.00 7.12
N SER A 116 11.78 -0.96 7.90
CA SER A 116 10.78 0.05 8.25
C SER A 116 11.41 1.42 8.43
N THR A 117 10.61 2.45 8.31
CA THR A 117 10.97 3.85 8.55
C THR A 117 10.16 4.41 9.72
N ALA A 118 10.52 5.60 10.18
CA ALA A 118 9.67 6.38 11.05
C ALA A 118 8.40 6.83 10.30
N PHE A 119 7.39 7.22 11.05
CA PHE A 119 6.12 7.72 10.50
C PHE A 119 5.68 8.99 11.22
N ASN A 120 4.85 9.77 10.54
CA ASN A 120 4.20 10.94 11.10
C ASN A 120 2.71 10.65 11.30
N ILE A 121 2.16 11.11 12.41
CA ILE A 121 0.72 11.09 12.64
C ILE A 121 0.19 12.47 12.26
N VAL A 122 -0.69 12.51 11.27
CA VAL A 122 -1.33 13.76 10.81
C VAL A 122 -2.79 13.73 11.23
N SER A 123 -3.22 14.72 12.02
CA SER A 123 -4.63 14.87 12.37
C SER A 123 -5.42 15.48 11.22
N HIS A 124 -6.75 15.37 11.26
CA HIS A 124 -7.64 15.93 10.24
C HIS A 124 -7.51 17.45 10.08
N ASP A 125 -7.03 18.16 11.09
CA ASP A 125 -6.77 19.60 11.05
C ASP A 125 -5.34 19.95 10.63
N GLY A 126 -4.55 18.96 10.23
CA GLY A 126 -3.15 19.14 9.81
C GLY A 126 -2.18 19.38 10.95
N ARG A 127 -2.61 19.23 12.20
CA ARG A 127 -1.72 19.41 13.36
C ARG A 127 -1.11 18.08 13.74
N PHE A 128 0.18 18.09 14.02
CA PHE A 128 0.84 16.95 14.64
C PHE A 128 0.38 16.85 16.10
N PRO A 129 -0.02 15.67 16.59
CA PRO A 129 -0.29 15.52 18.00
C PRO A 129 0.97 15.87 18.79
N ALA A 130 0.80 16.61 19.88
CA ALA A 130 1.90 16.90 20.79
C ALA A 130 2.48 15.57 21.31
N ARG A 131 3.80 15.45 21.25
CA ARG A 131 4.51 14.30 21.82
C ARG A 131 4.44 14.33 23.34
#